data_25a791413fe29c9ecfb92dd698969b00
#
_entry.id   25a791413fe29c9ecfb92dd698969b00
#
_cell.length_a   1.000
_cell.length_b   1.000
_cell.length_c   1.000
_cell.angle_alpha   90.00
_cell.angle_beta   90.00
_cell.angle_gamma   90.00
#
_symmetry.space_group_name_H-M   'P 1'
#
loop_
_entity.id
_entity.type
_entity.pdbx_description
1 polymer ?
#
loop_
_entity_poly.entity_id
_entity_poly.type
_entity_poly.pdbx_seq_one_letter_code
_entity_poly.pdbx_strand_id
1 'polypeptide(L)'
;FLCKILPSKQVSLLSLNDCQKISHFSKVVLKKAIDEGGSSIRDFKNISGKQGSFQKNFNVYQRENKKCLKYSCKGTIHKKFISNRSSFFCNLCQK
;
A
#
# COMPACT_ATOMS: atom_id res chain seq x y z
N PHE A 1 4.19 -2.14 1.11
CA PHE A 1 5.23 -1.12 0.84
C PHE A 1 5.95 -0.72 2.12
N LEU A 2 5.26 -0.16 3.12
CA LEU A 2 5.87 0.31 4.38
C LEU A 2 6.68 -0.76 5.12
N CYS A 3 6.21 -2.00 5.12
CA CYS A 3 6.92 -3.13 5.72
C CYS A 3 8.17 -3.55 4.93
N LYS A 4 8.34 -3.07 3.70
CA LYS A 4 9.39 -3.47 2.76
C LYS A 4 9.32 -4.97 2.37
N ILE A 5 8.15 -5.55 2.41
CA ILE A 5 7.89 -6.95 2.09
C ILE A 5 7.16 -7.04 0.74
N LEU A 6 7.62 -7.93 -0.14
CA LEU A 6 6.94 -8.21 -1.41
C LEU A 6 5.56 -8.84 -1.14
N PRO A 7 4.52 -8.44 -1.88
CA PRO A 7 3.20 -9.04 -1.72
C PRO A 7 3.15 -10.52 -2.12
N SER A 8 4.11 -10.99 -2.91
CA SER A 8 4.24 -12.39 -3.33
C SER A 8 5.09 -13.25 -2.38
N LYS A 9 5.65 -12.67 -1.32
CA LYS A 9 6.45 -13.43 -0.36
C LYS A 9 5.56 -14.44 0.39
N GLN A 10 5.99 -15.70 0.43
CA GLN A 10 5.27 -16.75 1.13
C GLN A 10 5.23 -16.47 2.65
N VAL A 11 4.08 -16.73 3.27
CA VAL A 11 3.89 -16.47 4.70
C VAL A 11 4.87 -17.28 5.56
N SER A 12 5.18 -18.52 5.16
CA SER A 12 6.16 -19.38 5.83
C SER A 12 7.58 -18.82 5.87
N LEU A 13 7.90 -17.86 4.98
CA LEU A 13 9.22 -17.21 4.92
C LEU A 13 9.26 -15.88 5.70
N LEU A 14 8.18 -15.48 6.34
CA LEU A 14 8.14 -14.27 7.16
C LEU A 14 8.84 -14.52 8.50
N SER A 15 9.74 -13.61 8.86
CA SER A 15 10.31 -13.59 10.21
C SER A 15 9.32 -13.01 11.22
N LEU A 16 9.60 -13.23 12.51
CA LEU A 16 8.83 -12.59 13.59
C LEU A 16 8.84 -11.06 13.44
N ASN A 17 9.98 -10.48 13.08
CA ASN A 17 10.12 -9.05 12.82
C ASN A 17 9.24 -8.60 11.63
N ASP A 18 9.14 -9.40 10.57
CA ASP A 18 8.24 -9.12 9.45
C ASP A 18 6.77 -9.09 9.91
N CYS A 19 6.36 -10.06 10.72
CA CYS A 19 5.01 -10.12 11.29
C CYS A 19 4.71 -8.89 12.17
N GLN A 20 5.65 -8.48 13.00
CA GLN A 20 5.51 -7.28 13.84
C GLN A 20 5.36 -6.01 12.97
N LYS A 21 6.15 -5.87 11.90
CA LYS A 21 6.02 -4.76 10.96
C LYS A 21 4.66 -4.75 10.27
N ILE A 22 4.17 -5.91 9.81
CA ILE A 22 2.86 -6.01 9.18
C ILE A 22 1.77 -5.55 10.15
N SER A 23 1.77 -6.08 11.39
CA SER A 23 0.79 -5.69 12.41
C SER A 23 0.84 -4.18 12.71
N HIS A 24 2.03 -3.64 12.93
CA HIS A 24 2.21 -2.21 13.22
C HIS A 24 1.74 -1.31 12.07
N PHE A 25 2.25 -1.52 10.87
CA PHE A 25 1.93 -0.65 9.73
C PHE A 25 0.50 -0.82 9.23
N SER A 26 -0.13 -1.96 9.43
CA SER A 26 -1.56 -2.12 9.14
C SER A 26 -2.40 -1.17 9.99
N LYS A 27 -2.13 -1.10 11.29
CA LYS A 27 -2.80 -0.16 12.20
C LYS A 27 -2.55 1.30 11.82
N VAL A 28 -1.30 1.65 11.52
CA VAL A 28 -0.92 3.02 11.11
C VAL A 28 -1.66 3.45 9.84
N VAL A 29 -1.68 2.59 8.83
CA VAL A 29 -2.34 2.91 7.54
C VAL A 29 -3.85 3.02 7.71
N LEU A 30 -4.47 2.07 8.44
CA LEU A 30 -5.91 2.09 8.66
C LEU A 30 -6.35 3.32 9.46
N LYS A 31 -5.62 3.66 10.52
CA LYS A 31 -5.90 4.88 11.30
C LYS A 31 -5.81 6.14 10.44
N LYS A 32 -4.76 6.26 9.64
CA LYS A 32 -4.61 7.39 8.73
C LYS A 32 -5.73 7.44 7.69
N ALA A 33 -6.13 6.29 7.15
CA ALA A 33 -7.23 6.21 6.20
C ALA A 33 -8.55 6.67 6.83
N ILE A 34 -8.83 6.28 8.07
CA ILE A 34 -10.02 6.71 8.83
C ILE A 34 -9.98 8.23 9.04
N ASP A 35 -8.86 8.78 9.50
CA ASP A 35 -8.69 10.21 9.76
C ASP A 35 -8.92 11.06 8.50
N GLU A 36 -8.63 10.50 7.32
CA GLU A 36 -8.83 11.17 6.02
C GLU A 36 -10.17 10.82 5.34
N GLY A 37 -11.08 10.16 6.03
CA GLY A 37 -12.41 9.80 5.52
C GLY A 37 -12.41 8.68 4.50
N GLY A 38 -11.35 7.85 4.43
CA GLY A 38 -11.21 6.76 3.48
C GLY A 38 -10.77 7.20 2.08
N SER A 39 -10.85 6.28 1.12
CA SER A 39 -10.45 6.51 -0.28
C SER A 39 -11.69 6.57 -1.16
N SER A 40 -11.89 7.68 -1.86
CA SER A 40 -12.90 7.81 -2.90
C SER A 40 -12.26 7.61 -4.27
N ILE A 41 -12.16 6.34 -4.68
CA ILE A 41 -11.54 5.96 -5.97
C ILE A 41 -12.50 6.20 -7.13
N ARG A 42 -13.81 6.12 -6.85
CA ARG A 42 -14.91 6.39 -7.79
C ARG A 42 -15.92 7.30 -7.10
N ASP A 43 -17.20 6.95 -7.14
CA ASP A 43 -18.28 7.78 -6.61
C ASP A 43 -18.61 7.53 -5.14
N PHE A 44 -17.76 6.79 -4.42
CA PHE A 44 -17.98 6.49 -3.01
C PHE A 44 -17.82 7.74 -2.16
N LYS A 45 -18.86 8.06 -1.40
CA LYS A 45 -18.91 9.19 -0.46
C LYS A 45 -19.27 8.67 0.93
N ASN A 46 -18.88 9.40 1.97
CA ASN A 46 -19.32 9.10 3.33
C ASN A 46 -20.80 9.47 3.54
N ILE A 47 -21.34 9.18 4.72
CA ILE A 47 -22.72 9.50 5.09
C ILE A 47 -23.05 10.99 4.92
N SER A 48 -22.08 11.87 5.12
CA SER A 48 -22.24 13.32 4.95
C SER A 48 -22.09 13.78 3.48
N GLY A 49 -21.95 12.88 2.53
CA GLY A 49 -21.77 13.19 1.11
C GLY A 49 -20.37 13.69 0.73
N LYS A 50 -19.41 13.67 1.66
CA LYS A 50 -18.01 14.08 1.41
C LYS A 50 -17.19 12.92 0.86
N GLN A 51 -16.33 13.20 -0.09
CA GLN A 51 -15.33 12.25 -0.57
C GLN A 51 -14.17 12.15 0.40
N GLY A 52 -13.65 10.93 0.61
CA GLY A 52 -12.40 10.72 1.32
C GLY A 52 -11.20 11.24 0.53
N SER A 53 -10.11 11.50 1.20
CA SER A 53 -8.87 12.03 0.60
C SER A 53 -7.66 11.09 0.72
N PHE A 54 -7.83 9.90 1.30
CA PHE A 54 -6.72 8.96 1.52
C PHE A 54 -6.04 8.49 0.22
N GLN A 55 -6.75 8.48 -0.93
CA GLN A 55 -6.15 8.15 -2.22
C GLN A 55 -4.96 9.03 -2.60
N LYS A 56 -4.86 10.25 -2.07
CA LYS A 56 -3.71 11.15 -2.27
C LYS A 56 -2.43 10.63 -1.61
N ASN A 57 -2.55 9.69 -0.67
CA ASN A 57 -1.45 9.10 0.08
C ASN A 57 -1.02 7.72 -0.42
N PHE A 58 -1.51 7.28 -1.57
CA PHE A 58 -1.11 6.00 -2.13
C PHE A 58 0.37 5.99 -2.53
N ASN A 59 1.13 5.09 -1.92
CA ASN A 59 2.55 4.93 -2.21
C ASN A 59 2.80 4.08 -3.47
N VAL A 60 1.99 3.05 -3.67
CA VAL A 60 2.17 2.08 -4.76
C VAL A 60 0.89 1.82 -5.55
N TYR A 61 -0.28 1.85 -4.90
CA TYR A 61 -1.55 1.51 -5.53
C TYR A 61 -1.86 2.44 -6.71
N GLN A 62 -2.21 1.87 -7.86
CA GLN A 62 -2.48 2.58 -9.13
C GLN A 62 -1.31 3.47 -9.62
N ARG A 63 -0.08 3.13 -9.23
CA ARG A 63 1.11 3.89 -9.63
C ARG A 63 2.08 3.07 -10.49
N GLU A 64 1.57 2.07 -11.23
CA GLU A 64 2.37 1.26 -12.15
C GLU A 64 3.24 2.13 -13.07
N ASN A 65 4.49 1.72 -13.26
CA ASN A 65 5.53 2.40 -14.06
C ASN A 65 5.97 3.78 -13.53
N LYS A 66 5.42 4.25 -12.40
CA LYS A 66 5.89 5.48 -11.77
C LYS A 66 7.07 5.20 -10.83
N LYS A 67 7.90 6.21 -10.62
CA LYS A 67 9.01 6.13 -9.68
C LYS A 67 8.52 5.88 -8.25
N CYS A 68 9.30 5.12 -7.49
CA CYS A 68 9.06 4.94 -6.06
C CYS A 68 9.14 6.28 -5.32
N LEU A 69 8.20 6.50 -4.41
CA LEU A 69 8.16 7.73 -3.60
C LEU A 69 9.09 7.71 -2.38
N LYS A 70 9.71 6.55 -2.09
CA LYS A 70 10.66 6.48 -0.99
C LYS A 70 11.91 7.28 -1.33
N TYR A 71 12.32 8.14 -0.40
CA TYR A 71 13.56 8.92 -0.53
C TYR A 71 14.76 8.01 -0.89
N SER A 72 15.58 8.46 -1.82
CA SER A 72 16.76 7.73 -2.33
C SER A 72 16.47 6.42 -3.07
N CYS A 73 15.21 6.01 -3.27
CA CYS A 73 14.89 4.80 -4.01
C CYS A 73 14.78 5.09 -5.51
N LYS A 74 15.61 4.41 -6.31
CA LYS A 74 15.59 4.51 -7.78
C LYS A 74 14.64 3.49 -8.42
N GLY A 75 13.85 2.76 -7.62
CA GLY A 75 12.93 1.73 -8.12
C GLY A 75 11.69 2.30 -8.79
N THR A 76 11.03 1.46 -9.55
CA THR A 76 9.73 1.72 -10.16
C THR A 76 8.66 0.84 -9.52
N ILE A 77 7.42 1.27 -9.67
CA ILE A 77 6.26 0.50 -9.18
C ILE A 77 5.84 -0.49 -10.25
N HIS A 78 5.80 -1.75 -9.86
CA HIS A 78 5.33 -2.87 -10.68
C HIS A 78 3.93 -3.28 -10.26
N LYS A 79 3.22 -3.87 -11.20
CA LYS A 79 1.91 -4.48 -10.98
C LYS A 79 1.99 -5.98 -11.26
N LYS A 80 1.38 -6.78 -10.41
CA LYS A 80 1.23 -8.22 -10.59
C LYS A 80 -0.16 -8.65 -10.13
N PHE A 81 -0.77 -9.59 -10.84
CA PHE A 81 -2.01 -10.22 -10.39
C PHE A 81 -1.68 -11.33 -9.38
N ILE A 82 -2.26 -11.24 -8.20
CA ILE A 82 -2.14 -12.25 -7.15
C ILE A 82 -3.56 -12.57 -6.68
N SER A 83 -3.98 -13.82 -6.79
CA SER A 83 -5.33 -14.27 -6.43
C SER A 83 -6.43 -13.37 -7.03
N ASN A 84 -6.36 -13.13 -8.34
CA ASN A 84 -7.30 -12.31 -9.11
C ASN A 84 -7.36 -10.82 -8.70
N ARG A 85 -6.39 -10.34 -7.92
CA ARG A 85 -6.30 -8.91 -7.54
C ARG A 85 -5.00 -8.29 -8.03
N SER A 86 -5.09 -7.06 -8.49
CA SER A 86 -3.91 -6.27 -8.85
C SER A 86 -3.15 -5.87 -7.59
N SER A 87 -1.90 -6.30 -7.50
CA SER A 87 -0.98 -5.94 -6.43
C SER A 87 0.12 -5.05 -6.97
N PHE A 88 0.41 -3.97 -6.28
CA PHE A 88 1.40 -2.97 -6.68
C PHE A 88 2.54 -2.94 -5.67
N PHE A 89 3.77 -2.91 -6.14
CA PHE A 89 4.95 -2.94 -5.28
C PHE A 89 6.16 -2.27 -5.94
N CYS A 90 7.09 -1.82 -5.13
CA CYS A 90 8.38 -1.34 -5.62
C CYS A 90 9.37 -2.51 -5.71
N ASN A 91 9.98 -2.70 -6.87
CA ASN A 91 10.91 -3.80 -7.13
C ASN A 91 12.25 -3.71 -6.35
N LEU A 92 12.61 -2.54 -5.84
CA LEU A 92 13.84 -2.34 -5.06
C LEU A 92 13.61 -2.26 -3.55
N CYS A 93 12.51 -1.63 -3.11
CA CYS A 93 12.27 -1.44 -1.67
C CYS A 93 11.69 -2.67 -0.98
N GLN A 94 10.98 -3.50 -1.71
CA GLN A 94 10.25 -4.64 -1.15
C GLN A 94 10.93 -5.95 -1.53
N LYS A 95 11.19 -6.76 -0.53
CA LYS A 95 11.89 -8.04 -0.68
C LYS A 95 11.15 -9.17 0.04
#